data_4e056e448860dfd1f7391b30b21a2b02
#
_entry.id   4e056e448860dfd1f7391b30b21a2b02
#
_cell.length_a   1.000
_cell.length_b   1.000
_cell.length_c   1.000
_cell.angle_alpha   90.00
_cell.angle_beta   90.00
_cell.angle_gamma   90.00
#
_symmetry.space_group_name_H-M   'P 1'
#
loop_
_entity.id
_entity.type
_entity.pdbx_description
1 polymer ?
#
loop_
_entity_poly.entity_id
_entity_poly.type
_entity_poly.pdbx_seq_one_letter_code
_entity_poly.pdbx_strand_id
1 'polypeptide(L)'
;MGTVDRAARVENATRQHAPALLAYFARRVDQSHDAADLLAETLLILWRRASSLPADDAEVRPWMFGIGRNVLMHHQRRAIRQRAISDRLRSILS
;
A
#
# COMPACT_ATOMS: atom_id res chain seq x y z
N MET A 1 -2.83 -28.61 -5.32
CA MET A 1 -2.47 -27.22 -5.39
C MET A 1 -3.70 -26.39 -5.24
N GLY A 2 -3.85 -25.76 -4.20
CA GLY A 2 -5.04 -25.01 -3.96
C GLY A 2 -4.80 -23.86 -3.05
N THR A 3 -5.76 -23.60 -2.20
CA THR A 3 -5.79 -22.47 -1.27
C THR A 3 -4.57 -22.44 -0.34
N VAL A 4 -4.08 -23.63 0.07
CA VAL A 4 -2.93 -23.73 0.98
C VAL A 4 -1.65 -23.22 0.32
N ASP A 5 -1.39 -23.64 -0.93
CA ASP A 5 -0.23 -23.15 -1.69
C ASP A 5 -0.30 -21.67 -1.93
N ARG A 6 -1.47 -21.17 -2.26
CA ARG A 6 -1.68 -19.74 -2.50
C ARG A 6 -1.47 -18.94 -1.24
N ALA A 7 -1.98 -19.40 -0.11
CA ALA A 7 -1.79 -18.74 1.18
C ALA A 7 -0.30 -18.70 1.56
N ALA A 8 0.41 -19.82 1.36
CA ALA A 8 1.84 -19.91 1.64
C ALA A 8 2.64 -18.95 0.74
N ARG A 9 2.29 -18.87 -0.54
CA ARG A 9 2.98 -17.97 -1.47
C ARG A 9 2.75 -16.50 -1.11
N VAL A 10 1.54 -16.13 -0.72
CA VAL A 10 1.22 -14.77 -0.28
C VAL A 10 2.00 -14.44 1.00
N GLU A 11 2.05 -15.36 1.94
CA GLU A 11 2.79 -15.17 3.18
C GLU A 11 4.29 -15.00 2.92
N ASN A 12 4.87 -15.82 2.05
CA ASN A 12 6.28 -15.71 1.67
C ASN A 12 6.56 -14.40 0.96
N ALA A 13 5.71 -13.97 0.05
CA ALA A 13 5.83 -12.70 -0.65
C ALA A 13 5.78 -11.53 0.34
N THR A 14 4.87 -11.60 1.30
CA THR A 14 4.76 -10.59 2.36
C THR A 14 6.06 -10.49 3.14
N ARG A 15 6.58 -11.61 3.63
CA ARG A 15 7.83 -11.65 4.39
C ARG A 15 9.00 -11.09 3.59
N GLN A 16 9.07 -11.45 2.33
CA GLN A 16 10.19 -11.07 1.47
C GLN A 16 10.15 -9.58 1.08
N HIS A 17 8.97 -9.04 0.80
CA HIS A 17 8.86 -7.73 0.18
C HIS A 17 8.29 -6.63 1.07
N ALA A 18 7.71 -6.96 2.22
CA ALA A 18 7.15 -5.94 3.13
C ALA A 18 8.21 -4.92 3.59
N PRO A 19 9.44 -5.32 3.93
CA PRO A 19 10.45 -4.32 4.31
C PRO A 19 10.74 -3.30 3.21
N ALA A 20 10.82 -3.74 1.96
CA ALA A 20 11.05 -2.85 0.83
C ALA A 20 9.86 -1.93 0.56
N LEU A 21 8.64 -2.44 0.71
CA LEU A 21 7.43 -1.64 0.60
C LEU A 21 7.35 -0.59 1.70
N LEU A 22 7.68 -0.96 2.93
CA LEU A 22 7.71 -0.01 4.04
C LEU A 22 8.70 1.12 3.77
N ALA A 23 9.90 0.78 3.31
CA ALA A 23 10.91 1.77 2.95
C ALA A 23 10.43 2.68 1.81
N TYR A 24 9.74 2.10 0.83
CA TYR A 24 9.15 2.85 -0.27
C TYR A 24 8.17 3.91 0.24
N PHE A 25 7.26 3.52 1.14
CA PHE A 25 6.29 4.45 1.71
C PHE A 25 6.96 5.49 2.62
N ALA A 26 7.91 5.05 3.45
CA ALA A 26 8.59 5.93 4.41
C ALA A 26 9.30 7.11 3.73
N ARG A 27 9.82 6.90 2.51
CA ARG A 27 10.48 7.97 1.74
C ARG A 27 9.50 8.97 1.14
N ARG A 28 8.21 8.64 1.10
CA ARG A 28 7.21 9.41 0.34
C ARG A 28 6.11 10.02 1.20
N VAL A 29 6.14 9.77 2.49
CA VAL A 29 5.19 10.37 3.45
C VAL A 29 5.96 11.10 4.54
N ASP A 30 5.31 12.07 5.16
CA ASP A 30 5.93 12.91 6.18
C ASP A 30 5.93 12.23 7.56
N GLN A 31 4.93 11.42 7.84
CA GLN A 31 4.75 10.79 9.14
C GLN A 31 5.05 9.31 9.05
N SER A 32 5.90 8.80 9.96
CA SER A 32 6.26 7.38 9.95
C SER A 32 5.05 6.45 10.14
N HIS A 33 4.07 6.87 10.95
CA HIS A 33 2.86 6.06 11.13
C HIS A 33 2.04 5.93 9.85
N ASP A 34 2.09 6.93 8.95
CA ASP A 34 1.42 6.83 7.65
C ASP A 34 2.04 5.74 6.79
N ALA A 35 3.37 5.58 6.85
CA ALA A 35 4.06 4.53 6.10
C ALA A 35 3.59 3.14 6.56
N ALA A 36 3.48 2.93 7.87
CA ALA A 36 3.00 1.67 8.42
C ALA A 36 1.54 1.40 8.04
N ASP A 37 0.70 2.42 8.05
CA ASP A 37 -0.71 2.31 7.67
C ASP A 37 -0.86 1.96 6.19
N LEU A 38 -0.04 2.59 5.33
CA LEU A 38 -0.06 2.30 3.89
C LEU A 38 0.42 0.89 3.60
N LEU A 39 1.42 0.42 4.34
CA LEU A 39 1.87 -0.97 4.22
C LEU A 39 0.75 -1.93 4.61
N ALA A 40 0.10 -1.69 5.74
CA ALA A 40 -1.01 -2.54 6.21
C ALA A 40 -2.14 -2.60 5.19
N GLU A 41 -2.52 -1.44 4.63
CA GLU A 41 -3.56 -1.38 3.60
C GLU A 41 -3.16 -2.15 2.34
N THR A 42 -1.89 -2.00 1.92
CA THR A 42 -1.36 -2.70 0.76
C THR A 42 -1.41 -4.22 0.97
N LEU A 43 -0.99 -4.70 2.13
CA LEU A 43 -1.00 -6.12 2.46
C LEU A 43 -2.42 -6.67 2.55
N LEU A 44 -3.36 -5.89 3.04
CA LEU A 44 -4.77 -6.30 3.08
C LEU A 44 -5.33 -6.48 1.66
N ILE A 45 -5.02 -5.55 0.76
CA ILE A 45 -5.42 -5.67 -0.66
C ILE A 45 -4.78 -6.90 -1.29
N LEU A 46 -3.49 -7.12 -1.03
CA LEU A 46 -2.76 -8.29 -1.51
C LEU A 46 -3.47 -9.59 -1.09
N TRP A 47 -3.85 -9.71 0.18
CA TRP A 47 -4.56 -10.88 0.67
C TRP A 47 -5.92 -11.05 0.02
N ARG A 48 -6.66 -9.97 -0.18
CA ARG A 48 -7.96 -10.01 -0.87
C ARG A 48 -7.82 -10.41 -2.32
N ARG A 49 -6.68 -10.11 -2.94
CA ARG A 49 -6.40 -10.40 -4.34
C ARG A 49 -5.43 -11.57 -4.51
N ALA A 50 -5.36 -12.44 -3.53
CA ALA A 50 -4.44 -13.58 -3.55
C ALA A 50 -4.61 -14.47 -4.79
N SER A 51 -5.83 -14.58 -5.31
CA SER A 51 -6.11 -15.34 -6.53
C SER A 51 -5.45 -14.74 -7.78
N SER A 52 -5.07 -13.48 -7.73
CA SER A 52 -4.38 -12.78 -8.82
C SER A 52 -2.87 -12.77 -8.67
N LEU A 53 -2.34 -13.42 -7.64
CA LEU A 53 -0.89 -13.52 -7.42
C LEU A 53 -0.23 -14.14 -8.65
N PRO A 54 0.78 -13.47 -9.24
CA PRO A 54 1.44 -14.01 -10.42
C PRO A 54 2.06 -15.39 -10.16
N ALA A 55 1.96 -16.26 -11.15
CA ALA A 55 2.55 -17.60 -11.07
C ALA A 55 4.08 -17.53 -11.11
N ASP A 56 4.65 -16.59 -11.87
CA ASP A 56 6.08 -16.35 -11.96
C ASP A 56 6.53 -15.51 -10.77
N ASP A 57 7.41 -16.07 -9.94
CA ASP A 57 7.90 -15.39 -8.75
C ASP A 57 8.60 -14.07 -9.07
N ALA A 58 9.22 -13.96 -10.22
CA ALA A 58 9.88 -12.72 -10.66
C ALA A 58 8.87 -11.57 -10.86
N GLU A 59 7.61 -11.88 -11.09
CA GLU A 59 6.55 -10.88 -11.30
C GLU A 59 5.84 -10.49 -10.01
N VAL A 60 6.08 -11.20 -8.91
CA VAL A 60 5.38 -10.94 -7.65
C VAL A 60 5.75 -9.57 -7.09
N ARG A 61 7.03 -9.24 -7.05
CA ARG A 61 7.48 -7.95 -6.52
C ARG A 61 6.91 -6.75 -7.29
N PRO A 62 7.02 -6.70 -8.64
CA PRO A 62 6.38 -5.61 -9.39
C PRO A 62 4.88 -5.51 -9.17
N TRP A 63 4.20 -6.65 -9.06
CA TRP A 63 2.77 -6.70 -8.80
C TRP A 63 2.41 -6.08 -7.45
N MET A 64 3.16 -6.44 -6.40
CA MET A 64 2.97 -5.89 -5.06
C MET A 64 3.23 -4.39 -5.03
N PHE A 65 4.29 -3.93 -5.69
CA PHE A 65 4.61 -2.50 -5.77
C PHE A 65 3.58 -1.73 -6.58
N GLY A 66 2.96 -2.36 -7.58
CA GLY A 66 1.84 -1.76 -8.31
C GLY A 66 0.65 -1.47 -7.39
N ILE A 67 0.31 -2.43 -6.54
CA ILE A 67 -0.74 -2.25 -5.52
C ILE A 67 -0.34 -1.12 -4.56
N GLY A 68 0.88 -1.15 -4.05
CA GLY A 68 1.39 -0.15 -3.10
C GLY A 68 1.38 1.25 -3.69
N ARG A 69 1.75 1.39 -4.95
CA ARG A 69 1.74 2.68 -5.63
C ARG A 69 0.33 3.24 -5.72
N ASN A 70 -0.67 2.40 -6.02
CA ASN A 70 -2.06 2.83 -6.06
C ASN A 70 -2.55 3.28 -4.69
N VAL A 71 -2.18 2.54 -3.64
CA VAL A 71 -2.50 2.91 -2.26
C VAL A 71 -1.90 4.28 -1.92
N LEU A 72 -0.64 4.49 -2.26
CA LEU A 72 0.04 5.76 -2.04
C LEU A 72 -0.64 6.91 -2.80
N MET A 73 -0.99 6.70 -4.05
CA MET A 73 -1.66 7.73 -4.85
C MET A 73 -3.00 8.14 -4.24
N HIS A 74 -3.78 7.18 -3.76
CA HIS A 74 -5.05 7.49 -3.07
C HIS A 74 -4.80 8.29 -1.79
N HIS A 75 -3.79 7.92 -1.03
CA HIS A 75 -3.41 8.64 0.19
C HIS A 75 -3.03 10.08 -0.13
N GLN A 76 -2.22 10.30 -1.15
CA GLN A 76 -1.76 11.63 -1.56
C GLN A 76 -2.93 12.50 -2.03
N ARG A 77 -3.86 11.94 -2.79
CA ARG A 77 -5.06 12.67 -3.23
C ARG A 77 -5.94 13.07 -2.05
N ARG A 78 -6.11 12.18 -1.08
CA ARG A 78 -6.87 12.49 0.14
C ARG A 78 -6.19 13.62 0.92
N ALA A 79 -4.87 13.59 1.04
CA ALA A 79 -4.11 14.61 1.75
C ALA A 79 -4.27 16.00 1.10
N ILE A 80 -4.20 16.06 -0.22
CA ILE A 80 -4.40 17.31 -0.97
C ILE A 80 -5.80 17.85 -0.75
N ARG A 81 -6.81 16.99 -0.84
CA ARG A 81 -8.21 17.36 -0.66
C ARG A 81 -8.45 17.86 0.77
N GLN A 82 -7.86 17.17 1.75
CA GLN A 82 -7.98 17.54 3.16
C GLN A 82 -7.39 18.93 3.42
N ARG A 83 -6.23 19.23 2.84
CA ARG A 83 -5.61 20.56 2.97
C ARG A 83 -6.47 21.66 2.33
N ALA A 84 -7.02 21.38 1.15
CA ALA A 84 -7.87 22.34 0.46
C ALA A 84 -9.10 22.67 1.30
N ILE A 85 -9.73 21.66 1.91
CA ILE A 85 -10.90 21.84 2.79
C ILE A 85 -10.49 22.63 4.03
N SER A 86 -9.38 22.28 4.65
CA SER A 86 -8.88 22.96 5.86
C SER A 86 -8.58 24.44 5.59
N ASP A 87 -7.94 24.73 4.47
CA ASP A 87 -7.61 26.11 4.07
C ASP A 87 -8.88 26.91 3.83
N ARG A 88 -9.87 26.31 3.18
CA ARG A 88 -11.14 26.98 2.93
C ARG A 88 -11.88 27.27 4.23
N LEU A 89 -11.93 26.32 5.15
CA LEU A 89 -12.56 26.52 6.46
C LEU A 89 -11.84 27.62 7.24
N ARG A 90 -10.53 27.65 7.22
CA ARG A 90 -9.75 28.70 7.87
C ARG A 90 -10.09 30.07 7.32
N SER A 91 -10.21 30.16 6.01
CA SER A 91 -10.60 31.41 5.32
C SER A 91 -12.01 31.86 5.73
N ILE A 92 -12.95 30.94 5.82
CA ILE A 92 -14.34 31.24 6.19
C ILE A 92 -14.44 31.68 7.66
N LEU A 93 -13.67 31.05 8.54
CA LEU A 93 -13.75 31.28 9.98
C LEU A 93 -12.91 32.47 10.45
N SER A 94 -11.98 32.93 9.66
CA SER A 94 -11.22 34.13 9.99
C SER A 94 -11.89 35.37 9.43
#